data_8d3fb6eeea332154519011a5080c3b5e
#
_entry.id   8d3fb6eeea332154519011a5080c3b5e
#
_cell.length_a   1.000
_cell.length_b   1.000
_cell.length_c   1.000
_cell.angle_alpha   90.00
_cell.angle_beta   90.00
_cell.angle_gamma   90.00
#
_symmetry.space_group_name_H-M   'P 1'
#
loop_
_entity.id
_entity.type
_entity.pdbx_description
1 polymer ?
#
loop_
_entity_poly.entity_id
_entity_poly.type
_entity_poly.pdbx_seq_one_letter_code
_entity_poly.pdbx_strand_id
1 'polypeptide(L)'
;MDKFSWTNEELSALRSLILDHHKIVIFPHTAPDGDALGCTLAWSGILRQVHPSASVHVISPDVVEDYLSWLPHLDELQIYSTDPKHCLQLISEADLIFHLDHNQCSRLRHPDLVMAAQASQAARVLIDHHLDPEPGCDLVFSYPEASATCELIHSIICALGWREYITSELATLLLIGLITDTGRFMYSHLSPHLFRTTSDLLELKADYPCIIDRLSYHNPERHIRLQGYVLDQKLELFPELRAACITLSQEELQRFGASKGDTEALVNIPLSIEGIDCSCFIREDKTQIKL
;
A
#
# COMPACT_ATOMS: atom_id res chain seq x y z
N MET A 1 7.29 1.76 -25.11
CA MET A 1 5.92 2.32 -25.04
C MET A 1 5.56 2.32 -23.58
N ASP A 2 5.26 3.48 -23.06
CA ASP A 2 4.83 3.61 -21.67
C ASP A 2 3.46 2.93 -21.52
N LYS A 3 3.28 2.18 -20.44
CA LYS A 3 2.03 1.45 -20.14
C LYS A 3 0.89 2.45 -19.86
N PHE A 4 1.26 3.58 -19.26
CA PHE A 4 0.33 4.59 -18.78
C PHE A 4 0.24 5.77 -19.75
N SER A 5 -0.93 6.35 -19.90
CA SER A 5 -1.27 7.31 -20.96
C SER A 5 -1.41 8.76 -20.47
N TRP A 6 -0.64 9.15 -19.43
CA TRP A 6 -0.60 10.57 -19.04
C TRP A 6 0.02 11.47 -20.10
N THR A 7 -0.43 12.70 -20.14
CA THR A 7 0.03 13.74 -21.08
C THR A 7 1.23 14.50 -20.51
N ASN A 8 1.96 15.18 -21.40
CA ASN A 8 3.01 16.12 -20.96
C ASN A 8 2.45 17.29 -20.15
N GLU A 9 1.21 17.69 -20.40
CA GLU A 9 0.50 18.72 -19.64
C GLU A 9 0.23 18.28 -18.20
N GLU A 10 -0.23 17.04 -17.99
CA GLU A 10 -0.46 16.47 -16.65
C GLU A 10 0.85 16.34 -15.86
N LEU A 11 1.93 15.86 -16.49
CA LEU A 11 3.26 15.79 -15.84
C LEU A 11 3.81 17.18 -15.53
N SER A 12 3.60 18.16 -16.40
CA SER A 12 4.00 19.55 -16.17
C SER A 12 3.21 20.18 -15.04
N ALA A 13 1.88 19.93 -14.98
CA ALA A 13 1.02 20.37 -13.90
C ALA A 13 1.45 19.76 -12.55
N LEU A 14 1.73 18.45 -12.52
CA LEU A 14 2.23 17.78 -11.33
C LEU A 14 3.56 18.38 -10.84
N ARG A 15 4.51 18.61 -11.77
CA ARG A 15 5.79 19.26 -11.45
C ARG A 15 5.58 20.64 -10.86
N SER A 16 4.70 21.47 -11.45
CA SER A 16 4.40 22.82 -10.95
C SER A 16 3.75 22.75 -9.57
N LEU A 17 2.76 21.89 -9.35
CA LEU A 17 2.15 21.69 -8.03
C LEU A 17 3.20 21.35 -6.97
N ILE A 18 4.14 20.46 -7.28
CA ILE A 18 5.20 20.07 -6.34
C ILE A 18 6.13 21.23 -6.02
N LEU A 19 6.57 21.98 -7.04
CA LEU A 19 7.61 23.02 -6.85
C LEU A 19 7.06 24.35 -6.31
N ASP A 20 5.77 24.63 -6.50
CA ASP A 20 5.11 25.87 -6.09
C ASP A 20 4.52 25.78 -4.67
N HIS A 21 4.44 24.58 -4.06
CA HIS A 21 3.89 24.35 -2.72
C HIS A 21 4.97 23.90 -1.74
N HIS A 22 4.83 24.28 -0.47
CA HIS A 22 5.88 24.10 0.51
C HIS A 22 5.50 23.28 1.75
N LYS A 23 4.21 23.01 1.96
CA LYS A 23 3.67 22.22 3.07
C LYS A 23 2.91 21.04 2.52
N ILE A 24 3.60 19.94 2.29
CA ILE A 24 3.11 18.77 1.59
C ILE A 24 2.72 17.69 2.58
N VAL A 25 1.50 17.19 2.47
CA VAL A 25 1.00 16.02 3.22
C VAL A 25 0.72 14.88 2.25
N ILE A 26 1.09 13.66 2.64
CA ILE A 26 0.87 12.44 1.87
C ILE A 26 0.10 11.45 2.72
N PHE A 27 -0.99 10.90 2.20
CA PHE A 27 -1.80 9.89 2.87
C PHE A 27 -1.69 8.53 2.19
N PRO A 28 -1.32 7.44 2.91
CA PRO A 28 -1.72 6.07 2.58
C PRO A 28 -3.16 5.80 3.04
N HIS A 29 -3.73 4.65 2.69
CA HIS A 29 -4.98 4.18 3.28
C HIS A 29 -4.81 3.68 4.74
N THR A 30 -5.95 3.45 5.45
CA THR A 30 -5.99 2.82 6.79
C THR A 30 -5.41 1.41 6.77
N ALA A 31 -4.75 1.01 7.86
CA ALA A 31 -4.05 -0.27 7.95
C ALA A 31 -3.14 -0.51 6.72
N PRO A 32 -2.16 0.40 6.49
CA PRO A 32 -1.38 0.42 5.26
C PRO A 32 -0.58 -0.87 5.09
N ASP A 33 -0.61 -1.38 3.88
CA ASP A 33 0.16 -2.55 3.44
C ASP A 33 1.50 -2.16 2.80
N GLY A 34 2.14 -3.10 2.11
CA GLY A 34 3.45 -2.86 1.49
C GLY A 34 3.41 -1.88 0.34
N ASP A 35 2.30 -1.80 -0.43
CA ASP A 35 2.17 -0.84 -1.52
C ASP A 35 1.89 0.58 -0.99
N ALA A 36 0.94 0.70 -0.06
CA ALA A 36 0.61 1.97 0.56
C ALA A 36 1.81 2.63 1.27
N LEU A 37 2.59 1.86 2.04
CA LEU A 37 3.81 2.34 2.69
C LEU A 37 4.93 2.58 1.68
N GLY A 38 5.11 1.64 0.76
CA GLY A 38 6.16 1.72 -0.27
C GLY A 38 6.03 2.98 -1.13
N CYS A 39 4.84 3.21 -1.70
CA CYS A 39 4.60 4.37 -2.56
C CYS A 39 4.68 5.69 -1.80
N THR A 40 4.10 5.79 -0.59
CA THR A 40 4.07 7.05 0.18
C THR A 40 5.44 7.45 0.71
N LEU A 41 6.19 6.51 1.28
CA LEU A 41 7.54 6.78 1.80
C LEU A 41 8.54 7.07 0.66
N ALA A 42 8.47 6.28 -0.43
CA ALA A 42 9.34 6.54 -1.59
C ALA A 42 9.04 7.91 -2.21
N TRP A 43 7.76 8.25 -2.41
CA TRP A 43 7.36 9.55 -2.94
C TRP A 43 7.82 10.70 -2.04
N SER A 44 7.63 10.57 -0.72
CA SER A 44 8.14 11.53 0.26
C SER A 44 9.65 11.75 0.14
N GLY A 45 10.43 10.67 0.03
CA GLY A 45 11.88 10.72 -0.13
C GLY A 45 12.31 11.43 -1.42
N ILE A 46 11.58 11.22 -2.53
CA ILE A 46 11.80 11.94 -3.80
C ILE A 46 11.47 13.42 -3.64
N LEU A 47 10.30 13.76 -3.07
CA LEU A 47 9.89 15.15 -2.90
C LEU A 47 10.88 15.97 -2.07
N ARG A 48 11.42 15.41 -1.00
CA ARG A 48 12.45 16.07 -0.17
C ARG A 48 13.75 16.31 -0.92
N GLN A 49 14.10 15.48 -1.89
CA GLN A 49 15.31 15.66 -2.70
C GLN A 49 15.09 16.70 -3.81
N VAL A 50 13.95 16.66 -4.50
CA VAL A 50 13.68 17.59 -5.61
C VAL A 50 13.22 18.97 -5.15
N HIS A 51 12.67 19.05 -3.92
CA HIS A 51 12.21 20.32 -3.32
C HIS A 51 12.66 20.45 -1.84
N PRO A 52 13.97 20.64 -1.57
CA PRO A 52 14.52 20.63 -0.21
C PRO A 52 13.99 21.71 0.73
N SER A 53 13.33 22.75 0.20
CA SER A 53 12.71 23.82 1.01
C SER A 53 11.28 23.49 1.44
N ALA A 54 10.68 22.43 0.91
CA ALA A 54 9.34 21.97 1.31
C ALA A 54 9.39 21.12 2.59
N SER A 55 8.38 21.28 3.43
CA SER A 55 8.09 20.38 4.54
C SER A 55 7.19 19.26 4.03
N VAL A 56 7.67 18.00 4.05
CA VAL A 56 6.95 16.85 3.53
C VAL A 56 6.65 15.88 4.67
N HIS A 57 5.38 15.59 4.92
CA HIS A 57 4.91 14.72 5.98
C HIS A 57 4.04 13.58 5.42
N VAL A 58 4.35 12.34 5.78
CA VAL A 58 3.50 11.19 5.53
C VAL A 58 2.66 10.95 6.78
N ILE A 59 1.33 11.05 6.66
CA ILE A 59 0.40 10.83 7.77
C ILE A 59 -0.31 9.49 7.54
N SER A 60 0.11 8.46 8.28
CA SER A 60 -0.57 7.16 8.30
C SER A 60 -1.76 7.21 9.25
N PRO A 61 -2.97 6.78 8.84
CA PRO A 61 -4.11 6.68 9.74
C PRO A 61 -3.84 5.77 10.94
N ASP A 62 -3.16 4.65 10.72
CA ASP A 62 -2.91 3.61 11.73
C ASP A 62 -1.43 3.30 11.88
N VAL A 63 -1.09 2.61 12.97
CA VAL A 63 0.25 2.05 13.18
C VAL A 63 0.57 1.00 12.12
N VAL A 64 1.85 0.89 11.80
CA VAL A 64 2.34 -0.11 10.85
C VAL A 64 2.28 -1.51 11.49
N GLU A 65 1.82 -2.48 10.73
CA GLU A 65 1.78 -3.88 11.16
C GLU A 65 3.20 -4.45 11.34
N ASP A 66 3.36 -5.35 12.32
CA ASP A 66 4.66 -5.90 12.72
C ASP A 66 5.50 -6.45 11.55
N TYR A 67 4.85 -7.10 10.57
CA TYR A 67 5.55 -7.73 9.45
C TYR A 67 6.18 -6.71 8.47
N LEU A 68 5.81 -5.43 8.56
CA LEU A 68 6.38 -4.31 7.79
C LEU A 68 7.29 -3.40 8.65
N SER A 69 7.45 -3.69 9.96
CA SER A 69 8.20 -2.84 10.90
C SER A 69 9.70 -2.67 10.59
N TRP A 70 10.21 -3.43 9.64
CA TRP A 70 11.60 -3.40 9.18
C TRP A 70 11.83 -2.45 7.98
N LEU A 71 10.77 -1.87 7.40
CA LEU A 71 10.89 -0.96 6.26
C LEU A 71 11.71 0.28 6.63
N PRO A 72 12.52 0.80 5.70
CA PRO A 72 13.23 2.07 5.92
C PRO A 72 12.25 3.24 6.02
N HIS A 73 12.68 4.32 6.68
CA HIS A 73 11.94 5.58 6.81
C HIS A 73 10.61 5.53 7.60
N LEU A 74 10.32 4.45 8.32
CA LEU A 74 9.11 4.35 9.16
C LEU A 74 9.10 5.37 10.32
N ASP A 75 10.26 5.77 10.80
CA ASP A 75 10.43 6.81 11.83
C ASP A 75 10.01 8.21 11.34
N GLU A 76 9.83 8.40 10.05
CA GLU A 76 9.34 9.64 9.44
C GLU A 76 7.80 9.73 9.40
N LEU A 77 7.09 8.61 9.67
CA LEU A 77 5.63 8.57 9.67
C LEU A 77 5.04 9.35 10.85
N GLN A 78 4.03 10.17 10.54
CA GLN A 78 3.13 10.73 11.53
C GLN A 78 1.93 9.79 11.66
N ILE A 79 1.72 9.18 12.83
CA ILE A 79 0.67 8.21 13.06
C ILE A 79 -0.55 8.91 13.67
N TYR A 80 -1.63 9.02 12.89
CA TYR A 80 -2.84 9.70 13.33
C TYR A 80 -3.46 9.08 14.58
N SER A 81 -3.56 7.76 14.65
CA SER A 81 -4.12 7.06 15.82
C SER A 81 -3.31 7.27 17.10
N THR A 82 -2.05 7.72 17.00
CA THR A 82 -1.17 8.01 18.15
C THR A 82 -1.16 9.48 18.54
N ASP A 83 -1.10 10.38 17.56
CA ASP A 83 -1.12 11.84 17.79
C ASP A 83 -2.07 12.55 16.80
N PRO A 84 -3.40 12.45 17.04
CA PRO A 84 -4.40 13.07 16.15
C PRO A 84 -4.24 14.59 16.07
N LYS A 85 -3.89 15.25 17.18
CA LYS A 85 -3.81 16.72 17.22
C LYS A 85 -2.70 17.24 16.33
N HIS A 86 -1.53 16.63 16.40
CA HIS A 86 -0.40 17.01 15.55
C HIS A 86 -0.72 16.77 14.06
N CYS A 87 -1.28 15.60 13.74
CA CYS A 87 -1.67 15.28 12.36
C CYS A 87 -2.71 16.27 11.80
N LEU A 88 -3.75 16.61 12.58
CA LEU A 88 -4.76 17.58 12.17
C LEU A 88 -4.16 18.98 11.97
N GLN A 89 -3.18 19.39 12.78
CA GLN A 89 -2.46 20.64 12.58
C GLN A 89 -1.70 20.62 11.25
N LEU A 90 -0.94 19.57 10.94
CA LEU A 90 -0.21 19.43 9.67
C LEU A 90 -1.15 19.53 8.46
N ILE A 91 -2.33 18.88 8.53
CA ILE A 91 -3.35 18.94 7.47
C ILE A 91 -3.90 20.37 7.31
N SER A 92 -4.17 21.06 8.42
CA SER A 92 -4.69 22.43 8.37
C SER A 92 -3.71 23.45 7.81
N GLU A 93 -2.42 23.15 7.89
CA GLU A 93 -1.34 23.99 7.36
C GLU A 93 -0.91 23.60 5.94
N ALA A 94 -1.35 22.44 5.46
CA ALA A 94 -0.95 21.92 4.15
C ALA A 94 -1.42 22.83 3.01
N ASP A 95 -0.58 22.98 2.00
CA ASP A 95 -0.90 23.65 0.73
C ASP A 95 -0.97 22.66 -0.45
N LEU A 96 -0.44 21.42 -0.26
CA LEU A 96 -0.55 20.32 -1.21
C LEU A 96 -0.77 19.00 -0.47
N ILE A 97 -1.75 18.22 -0.91
CA ILE A 97 -2.08 16.89 -0.36
C ILE A 97 -2.01 15.84 -1.47
N PHE A 98 -1.28 14.76 -1.20
CA PHE A 98 -1.29 13.56 -2.01
C PHE A 98 -2.12 12.46 -1.36
N HIS A 99 -3.01 11.87 -2.13
CA HIS A 99 -3.72 10.63 -1.82
C HIS A 99 -3.07 9.52 -2.63
N LEU A 100 -2.39 8.59 -1.96
CA LEU A 100 -1.68 7.50 -2.62
C LEU A 100 -2.25 6.16 -2.18
N ASP A 101 -2.48 5.29 -3.15
CA ASP A 101 -2.97 3.93 -2.94
C ASP A 101 -4.35 3.85 -2.27
N HIS A 102 -5.19 4.81 -2.57
CA HIS A 102 -6.60 4.76 -2.22
C HIS A 102 -7.42 5.70 -3.11
N ASN A 103 -8.56 5.19 -3.56
CA ASN A 103 -9.45 5.86 -4.50
C ASN A 103 -10.40 6.88 -3.84
N GLN A 104 -10.56 6.86 -2.52
CA GLN A 104 -11.54 7.68 -1.79
C GLN A 104 -11.02 8.10 -0.42
N CYS A 105 -11.34 9.31 0.03
CA CYS A 105 -10.98 9.80 1.37
C CYS A 105 -11.56 8.92 2.50
N SER A 106 -12.68 8.25 2.28
CA SER A 106 -13.27 7.30 3.24
C SER A 106 -12.34 6.14 3.63
N ARG A 107 -11.33 5.85 2.78
CA ARG A 107 -10.29 4.85 3.05
C ARG A 107 -9.32 5.26 4.18
N LEU A 108 -9.34 6.50 4.61
CA LEU A 108 -8.64 6.97 5.82
C LEU A 108 -9.35 6.51 7.11
N ARG A 109 -10.63 6.16 7.05
CA ARG A 109 -11.51 5.57 8.07
C ARG A 109 -11.75 6.38 9.36
N HIS A 110 -10.80 7.13 9.87
CA HIS A 110 -10.98 7.97 11.06
C HIS A 110 -11.83 9.19 10.70
N PRO A 111 -13.04 9.39 11.28
CA PRO A 111 -13.97 10.43 10.83
C PRO A 111 -13.39 11.84 10.83
N ASP A 112 -12.65 12.21 11.89
CA ASP A 112 -12.05 13.54 11.98
C ASP A 112 -10.91 13.73 10.97
N LEU A 113 -10.14 12.66 10.67
CA LEU A 113 -9.10 12.68 9.63
C LEU A 113 -9.71 12.84 8.25
N VAL A 114 -10.78 12.08 7.95
CA VAL A 114 -11.52 12.18 6.69
C VAL A 114 -12.09 13.60 6.52
N MET A 115 -12.75 14.13 7.54
CA MET A 115 -13.29 15.49 7.51
C MET A 115 -12.20 16.55 7.31
N ALA A 116 -11.06 16.42 7.98
CA ALA A 116 -9.95 17.36 7.84
C ALA A 116 -9.35 17.32 6.42
N ALA A 117 -9.14 16.12 5.86
CA ALA A 117 -8.63 15.96 4.50
C ALA A 117 -9.60 16.54 3.45
N GLN A 118 -10.91 16.30 3.62
CA GLN A 118 -11.94 16.82 2.70
C GLN A 118 -12.15 18.34 2.82
N ALA A 119 -12.04 18.89 4.02
CA ALA A 119 -12.23 20.33 4.28
C ALA A 119 -10.99 21.18 3.94
N SER A 120 -9.84 20.57 3.73
CA SER A 120 -8.59 21.27 3.42
C SER A 120 -8.74 22.08 2.13
N GLN A 121 -8.14 23.28 2.13
CA GLN A 121 -8.03 24.14 0.93
C GLN A 121 -6.76 23.88 0.12
N ALA A 122 -5.95 22.92 0.53
CA ALA A 122 -4.77 22.48 -0.20
C ALA A 122 -5.14 21.94 -1.59
N ALA A 123 -4.26 22.13 -2.56
CA ALA A 123 -4.35 21.42 -3.83
C ALA A 123 -4.25 19.90 -3.58
N ARG A 124 -4.99 19.09 -4.32
CA ARG A 124 -5.09 17.64 -4.11
C ARG A 124 -4.69 16.87 -5.34
N VAL A 125 -3.82 15.89 -5.15
CA VAL A 125 -3.37 14.96 -6.19
C VAL A 125 -3.69 13.54 -5.76
N LEU A 126 -4.31 12.77 -6.64
CA LEU A 126 -4.56 11.33 -6.49
C LEU A 126 -3.61 10.56 -7.39
N ILE A 127 -2.90 9.56 -6.83
CA ILE A 127 -2.14 8.56 -7.60
C ILE A 127 -2.53 7.18 -7.05
N ASP A 128 -3.23 6.40 -7.86
CA ASP A 128 -3.90 5.19 -7.38
C ASP A 128 -4.17 4.18 -8.51
N HIS A 129 -4.24 2.90 -8.15
CA HIS A 129 -4.60 1.82 -9.08
C HIS A 129 -5.97 1.17 -8.78
N HIS A 130 -6.69 1.64 -7.78
CA HIS A 130 -8.02 1.14 -7.47
C HIS A 130 -9.08 1.68 -8.45
N LEU A 131 -10.19 0.94 -8.57
CA LEU A 131 -11.34 1.33 -9.38
C LEU A 131 -12.13 2.48 -8.73
N ASP A 132 -12.88 3.22 -9.53
CA ASP A 132 -13.86 4.22 -9.09
C ASP A 132 -13.27 5.34 -8.20
N PRO A 133 -12.33 6.16 -8.69
CA PRO A 133 -11.76 7.26 -7.93
C PRO A 133 -12.81 8.30 -7.56
N GLU A 134 -12.77 8.78 -6.30
CA GLU A 134 -13.63 9.85 -5.82
C GLU A 134 -13.32 11.17 -6.54
N PRO A 135 -14.33 11.94 -6.98
CA PRO A 135 -14.11 13.24 -7.60
C PRO A 135 -13.63 14.28 -6.57
N GLY A 136 -12.90 15.29 -7.05
CA GLY A 136 -12.52 16.45 -6.22
C GLY A 136 -11.03 16.62 -5.99
N CYS A 137 -10.16 15.80 -6.62
CA CYS A 137 -8.74 16.11 -6.75
C CYS A 137 -8.48 17.00 -7.96
N ASP A 138 -7.51 17.92 -7.82
CA ASP A 138 -7.12 18.86 -8.89
C ASP A 138 -6.35 18.14 -10.01
N LEU A 139 -5.66 17.06 -9.65
CA LEU A 139 -4.94 16.21 -10.60
C LEU A 139 -5.11 14.74 -10.21
N VAL A 140 -5.35 13.87 -11.18
CA VAL A 140 -5.68 12.46 -10.96
C VAL A 140 -4.85 11.57 -11.90
N PHE A 141 -4.06 10.66 -11.31
CA PHE A 141 -3.37 9.56 -11.97
C PHE A 141 -3.98 8.24 -11.49
N SER A 142 -5.13 7.88 -12.05
CA SER A 142 -5.84 6.64 -11.67
C SER A 142 -5.74 5.64 -12.82
N TYR A 143 -5.02 4.53 -12.59
CA TYR A 143 -4.72 3.51 -13.60
C TYR A 143 -4.93 2.10 -13.04
N PRO A 144 -6.17 1.57 -13.09
CA PRO A 144 -6.50 0.24 -12.56
C PRO A 144 -5.75 -0.92 -13.23
N GLU A 145 -5.15 -0.70 -14.39
CA GLU A 145 -4.28 -1.66 -15.07
C GLU A 145 -2.87 -1.73 -14.45
N ALA A 146 -2.50 -0.80 -13.58
CA ALA A 146 -1.25 -0.91 -12.83
C ALA A 146 -1.33 -2.07 -11.85
N SER A 147 -0.21 -2.72 -11.64
CA SER A 147 -0.13 -3.87 -10.74
C SER A 147 -0.04 -3.44 -9.27
N ALA A 148 0.32 -2.18 -9.03
CA ALA A 148 0.52 -1.54 -7.73
C ALA A 148 0.63 -0.03 -7.92
N THR A 149 0.33 0.76 -6.91
CA THR A 149 0.59 2.21 -6.92
C THR A 149 2.09 2.50 -6.97
N CYS A 150 2.94 1.65 -6.41
CA CYS A 150 4.41 1.73 -6.56
C CYS A 150 4.86 1.66 -8.02
N GLU A 151 4.16 0.91 -8.91
CA GLU A 151 4.45 0.91 -10.36
C GLU A 151 4.19 2.28 -10.98
N LEU A 152 3.10 2.94 -10.57
CA LEU A 152 2.75 4.30 -11.02
C LEU A 152 3.77 5.33 -10.53
N ILE A 153 4.11 5.31 -9.24
CA ILE A 153 5.08 6.23 -8.63
C ILE A 153 6.43 6.12 -9.32
N HIS A 154 6.97 4.90 -9.52
CA HIS A 154 8.21 4.70 -10.26
C HIS A 154 8.14 5.31 -11.67
N SER A 155 7.04 5.04 -12.40
CA SER A 155 6.86 5.50 -13.77
C SER A 155 6.75 7.03 -13.85
N ILE A 156 6.04 7.67 -12.90
CA ILE A 156 5.93 9.13 -12.79
C ILE A 156 7.30 9.75 -12.47
N ILE A 157 8.07 9.18 -11.53
CA ILE A 157 9.42 9.63 -11.21
C ILE A 157 10.30 9.62 -12.46
N CYS A 158 10.26 8.55 -13.23
CA CYS A 158 11.03 8.42 -14.47
C CYS A 158 10.57 9.44 -15.54
N ALA A 159 9.25 9.60 -15.71
CA ALA A 159 8.67 10.55 -16.66
C ALA A 159 8.98 12.01 -16.31
N LEU A 160 9.07 12.33 -15.01
CA LEU A 160 9.52 13.65 -14.53
C LEU A 160 11.04 13.85 -14.68
N GLY A 161 11.81 12.83 -15.06
CA GLY A 161 13.27 12.89 -15.16
C GLY A 161 13.98 12.88 -13.79
N TRP A 162 13.34 12.31 -12.77
CA TRP A 162 13.83 12.27 -11.39
C TRP A 162 14.39 10.91 -10.96
N ARG A 163 14.60 10.00 -11.90
CA ARG A 163 15.10 8.64 -11.61
C ARG A 163 16.39 8.63 -10.80
N GLU A 164 17.28 9.61 -11.01
CA GLU A 164 18.56 9.73 -10.29
C GLU A 164 18.41 9.96 -8.77
N TYR A 165 17.24 10.42 -8.31
CA TYR A 165 16.95 10.61 -6.90
C TYR A 165 16.43 9.33 -6.22
N ILE A 166 16.21 8.22 -6.94
CA ILE A 166 15.82 6.95 -6.34
C ILE A 166 17.06 6.30 -5.71
N THR A 167 17.19 6.42 -4.38
CA THR A 167 18.22 5.70 -3.62
C THR A 167 17.90 4.22 -3.51
N SER A 168 18.83 3.39 -3.04
CA SER A 168 18.58 1.96 -2.82
C SER A 168 17.47 1.69 -1.80
N GLU A 169 17.31 2.55 -0.79
CA GLU A 169 16.23 2.46 0.19
C GLU A 169 14.86 2.79 -0.44
N LEU A 170 14.78 3.86 -1.23
CA LEU A 170 13.57 4.22 -1.97
C LEU A 170 13.21 3.17 -3.03
N ALA A 171 14.21 2.60 -3.70
CA ALA A 171 14.00 1.47 -4.60
C ALA A 171 13.47 0.23 -3.88
N THR A 172 13.94 -0.04 -2.65
CA THR A 172 13.44 -1.14 -1.81
C THR A 172 11.98 -0.90 -1.41
N LEU A 173 11.62 0.33 -1.04
CA LEU A 173 10.23 0.72 -0.75
C LEU A 173 9.30 0.55 -1.97
N LEU A 174 9.72 0.95 -3.15
CA LEU A 174 8.93 0.73 -4.36
C LEU A 174 8.81 -0.76 -4.70
N LEU A 175 9.89 -1.53 -4.51
CA LEU A 175 9.91 -2.95 -4.83
C LEU A 175 9.03 -3.77 -3.89
N ILE A 176 8.95 -3.43 -2.60
CA ILE A 176 8.05 -4.17 -1.70
C ILE A 176 6.59 -4.01 -2.08
N GLY A 177 6.15 -2.81 -2.51
CA GLY A 177 4.79 -2.60 -3.02
C GLY A 177 4.50 -3.50 -4.21
N LEU A 178 5.40 -3.55 -5.21
CA LEU A 178 5.23 -4.45 -6.35
C LEU A 178 5.11 -5.92 -5.92
N ILE A 179 5.90 -6.36 -4.94
CA ILE A 179 5.92 -7.76 -4.48
C ILE A 179 4.66 -8.09 -3.69
N THR A 180 4.20 -7.21 -2.80
CA THR A 180 3.02 -7.48 -1.97
C THR A 180 1.75 -7.50 -2.80
N ASP A 181 1.51 -6.52 -3.64
CA ASP A 181 0.29 -6.39 -4.44
C ASP A 181 0.15 -7.44 -5.52
N THR A 182 1.26 -7.87 -6.09
CA THR A 182 1.27 -8.97 -7.07
C THR A 182 1.30 -10.35 -6.45
N GLY A 183 1.27 -10.45 -5.11
CA GLY A 183 1.44 -11.72 -4.41
C GLY A 183 2.72 -12.44 -4.84
N ARG A 184 3.84 -11.73 -4.87
CA ARG A 184 5.14 -12.22 -5.36
C ARG A 184 5.09 -12.63 -6.84
N PHE A 185 4.45 -11.81 -7.65
CA PHE A 185 4.25 -12.03 -9.10
C PHE A 185 3.44 -13.29 -9.44
N MET A 186 2.54 -13.72 -8.55
CA MET A 186 1.65 -14.88 -8.76
C MET A 186 0.23 -14.49 -9.17
N TYR A 187 -0.20 -13.25 -8.90
CA TYR A 187 -1.56 -12.82 -9.17
C TYR A 187 -1.70 -12.19 -10.57
N SER A 188 -2.95 -11.83 -10.94
CA SER A 188 -3.27 -11.14 -12.19
C SER A 188 -2.62 -9.75 -12.29
N HIS A 189 -2.74 -9.13 -13.47
CA HIS A 189 -2.13 -7.85 -13.85
C HIS A 189 -0.61 -7.86 -14.06
N LEU A 190 0.01 -9.04 -14.19
CA LEU A 190 1.40 -9.13 -14.61
C LEU A 190 1.56 -8.57 -16.02
N SER A 191 2.52 -7.69 -16.21
CA SER A 191 2.79 -7.04 -17.48
C SER A 191 4.30 -6.95 -17.75
N PRO A 192 4.71 -6.88 -19.04
CA PRO A 192 6.13 -6.61 -19.34
C PRO A 192 6.65 -5.30 -18.74
N HIS A 193 5.77 -4.33 -18.49
CA HIS A 193 6.12 -3.07 -17.83
C HIS A 193 6.50 -3.30 -16.36
N LEU A 194 5.68 -4.04 -15.59
CA LEU A 194 5.98 -4.41 -14.21
C LEU A 194 7.36 -5.06 -14.07
N PHE A 195 7.70 -6.01 -14.96
CA PHE A 195 9.01 -6.68 -14.92
C PHE A 195 10.16 -5.75 -15.31
N ARG A 196 9.96 -4.79 -16.21
CA ARG A 196 10.96 -3.74 -16.48
C ARG A 196 11.15 -2.81 -15.28
N THR A 197 10.06 -2.37 -14.65
CA THR A 197 10.10 -1.59 -13.40
C THR A 197 10.87 -2.37 -12.32
N THR A 198 10.54 -3.64 -12.11
CA THR A 198 11.26 -4.52 -11.18
C THR A 198 12.75 -4.60 -11.50
N SER A 199 13.10 -4.79 -12.77
CA SER A 199 14.51 -4.82 -13.22
C SER A 199 15.23 -3.50 -12.92
N ASP A 200 14.58 -2.37 -13.20
CA ASP A 200 15.13 -1.04 -12.93
C ASP A 200 15.39 -0.81 -11.44
N LEU A 201 14.43 -1.20 -10.57
CA LEU A 201 14.60 -1.10 -9.12
C LEU A 201 15.75 -1.99 -8.61
N LEU A 202 15.96 -3.18 -9.20
CA LEU A 202 17.10 -4.03 -8.87
C LEU A 202 18.44 -3.43 -9.36
N GLU A 203 18.48 -2.75 -10.51
CA GLU A 203 19.63 -1.97 -10.95
C GLU A 203 19.97 -0.84 -9.98
N LEU A 204 18.95 -0.19 -9.40
CA LEU A 204 19.05 0.80 -8.35
C LEU A 204 19.38 0.23 -6.97
N LYS A 205 19.67 -1.09 -6.88
CA LYS A 205 20.08 -1.80 -5.66
C LYS A 205 18.99 -1.93 -4.61
N ALA A 206 17.73 -2.06 -5.02
CA ALA A 206 16.67 -2.51 -4.10
C ALA A 206 17.06 -3.82 -3.43
N ASP A 207 16.86 -3.92 -2.12
CA ASP A 207 17.25 -5.10 -1.32
C ASP A 207 16.19 -6.22 -1.42
N TYR A 208 16.07 -6.81 -2.61
CA TYR A 208 15.19 -7.94 -2.87
C TYR A 208 15.42 -9.13 -1.91
N PRO A 209 16.68 -9.54 -1.60
CA PRO A 209 16.91 -10.61 -0.66
C PRO A 209 16.30 -10.33 0.72
N CYS A 210 16.46 -9.11 1.25
CA CYS A 210 15.85 -8.72 2.52
C CYS A 210 14.31 -8.79 2.46
N ILE A 211 13.70 -8.26 1.38
CA ILE A 211 12.24 -8.30 1.21
C ILE A 211 11.73 -9.75 1.26
N ILE A 212 12.33 -10.65 0.49
CA ILE A 212 11.88 -12.04 0.45
C ILE A 212 12.14 -12.75 1.78
N ASP A 213 13.26 -12.51 2.41
CA ASP A 213 13.57 -13.05 3.74
C ASP A 213 12.51 -12.63 4.76
N ARG A 214 12.21 -11.33 4.86
CA ARG A 214 11.21 -10.78 5.79
C ARG A 214 9.79 -11.27 5.53
N LEU A 215 9.38 -11.33 4.28
CA LEU A 215 8.04 -11.78 3.91
C LEU A 215 7.84 -13.31 3.99
N SER A 216 8.93 -14.11 3.99
CA SER A 216 8.84 -15.57 3.87
C SER A 216 9.29 -16.33 5.11
N TYR A 217 10.29 -15.82 5.84
CA TYR A 217 10.99 -16.60 6.86
C TYR A 217 10.93 -16.02 8.27
N HIS A 218 10.41 -14.82 8.46
CA HIS A 218 10.29 -14.17 9.77
C HIS A 218 8.87 -14.27 10.37
N ASN A 219 8.13 -15.32 10.00
CA ASN A 219 6.82 -15.58 10.58
C ASN A 219 6.96 -16.04 12.03
N PRO A 220 6.20 -15.47 12.97
CA PRO A 220 6.18 -15.95 14.34
C PRO A 220 5.62 -17.38 14.40
N GLU A 221 6.09 -18.18 15.38
CA GLU A 221 5.64 -19.58 15.54
C GLU A 221 4.11 -19.70 15.58
N ARG A 222 3.42 -18.76 16.23
CA ARG A 222 1.96 -18.72 16.31
C ARG A 222 1.29 -18.71 14.93
N HIS A 223 1.87 -17.97 13.95
CA HIS A 223 1.37 -17.91 12.56
C HIS A 223 1.44 -19.29 11.89
N ILE A 224 2.59 -19.95 11.97
CA ILE A 224 2.79 -21.28 11.37
C ILE A 224 1.84 -22.33 12.02
N ARG A 225 1.67 -22.25 13.35
CA ARG A 225 0.73 -23.14 14.04
C ARG A 225 -0.72 -22.88 13.70
N LEU A 226 -1.10 -21.60 13.59
CA LEU A 226 -2.45 -21.21 13.12
C LEU A 226 -2.69 -21.72 11.70
N GLN A 227 -1.73 -21.51 10.79
CA GLN A 227 -1.83 -22.02 9.43
C GLN A 227 -2.00 -23.53 9.37
N GLY A 228 -1.21 -24.30 10.14
CA GLY A 228 -1.37 -25.75 10.23
C GLY A 228 -2.75 -26.15 10.74
N TYR A 229 -3.27 -25.49 11.78
CA TYR A 229 -4.61 -25.73 12.30
C TYR A 229 -5.70 -25.42 11.27
N VAL A 230 -5.57 -24.31 10.57
CA VAL A 230 -6.53 -23.90 9.53
C VAL A 230 -6.60 -24.92 8.42
N LEU A 231 -5.46 -25.38 7.92
CA LEU A 231 -5.40 -26.34 6.80
C LEU A 231 -5.91 -27.72 7.17
N ASP A 232 -5.67 -28.16 8.41
CA ASP A 232 -6.07 -29.50 8.88
C ASP A 232 -7.52 -29.54 9.39
N GLN A 233 -7.97 -28.50 10.10
CA GLN A 233 -9.22 -28.54 10.85
C GLN A 233 -10.32 -27.59 10.35
N LYS A 234 -9.99 -26.58 9.55
CA LYS A 234 -10.91 -25.50 9.19
C LYS A 234 -11.15 -25.34 7.70
N LEU A 235 -10.34 -26.02 6.89
CA LEU A 235 -10.49 -25.99 5.44
C LEU A 235 -11.64 -26.93 5.03
N GLU A 236 -12.68 -26.35 4.45
CA GLU A 236 -13.80 -27.06 3.86
C GLU A 236 -13.75 -26.94 2.34
N LEU A 237 -13.86 -28.08 1.64
CA LEU A 237 -13.84 -28.13 0.18
C LEU A 237 -15.24 -28.40 -0.36
N PHE A 238 -15.61 -27.70 -1.42
CA PHE A 238 -16.85 -27.84 -2.19
C PHE A 238 -16.49 -28.11 -3.65
N PRO A 239 -16.09 -29.36 -3.98
CA PRO A 239 -15.57 -29.71 -5.32
C PRO A 239 -16.55 -29.41 -6.45
N GLU A 240 -17.84 -29.62 -6.22
CA GLU A 240 -18.92 -29.35 -7.19
C GLU A 240 -19.08 -27.85 -7.50
N LEU A 241 -18.68 -26.98 -6.58
CA LEU A 241 -18.64 -25.49 -6.74
C LEU A 241 -17.25 -24.98 -7.12
N ARG A 242 -16.24 -25.86 -7.20
CA ARG A 242 -14.83 -25.52 -7.39
C ARG A 242 -14.38 -24.47 -6.36
N ALA A 243 -14.87 -24.61 -5.13
CA ALA A 243 -14.68 -23.62 -4.08
C ALA A 243 -14.14 -24.23 -2.79
N ALA A 244 -13.50 -23.39 -1.99
CA ALA A 244 -13.08 -23.70 -0.63
C ALA A 244 -13.51 -22.60 0.34
N CYS A 245 -13.75 -22.97 1.60
CA CYS A 245 -14.07 -22.04 2.66
C CYS A 245 -13.23 -22.32 3.90
N ILE A 246 -12.80 -21.26 4.55
CA ILE A 246 -12.11 -21.30 5.86
C ILE A 246 -12.91 -20.43 6.81
N THR A 247 -13.23 -20.95 7.99
CA THR A 247 -13.91 -20.18 9.03
C THR A 247 -13.11 -20.20 10.34
N LEU A 248 -12.87 -19.01 10.92
CA LEU A 248 -12.20 -18.86 12.21
C LEU A 248 -13.05 -18.05 13.18
N SER A 249 -13.28 -18.61 14.35
CA SER A 249 -13.91 -17.90 15.46
C SER A 249 -12.91 -17.01 16.20
N GLN A 250 -13.44 -16.03 16.94
CA GLN A 250 -12.62 -15.19 17.79
C GLN A 250 -11.91 -16.00 18.89
N GLU A 251 -12.54 -17.04 19.43
CA GLU A 251 -11.94 -17.94 20.42
C GLU A 251 -10.73 -18.69 19.84
N GLU A 252 -10.83 -19.19 18.61
CA GLU A 252 -9.73 -19.85 17.91
C GLU A 252 -8.56 -18.89 17.67
N LEU A 253 -8.84 -17.66 17.22
CA LEU A 253 -7.80 -16.62 17.05
C LEU A 253 -7.09 -16.31 18.38
N GLN A 254 -7.84 -16.17 19.48
CA GLN A 254 -7.28 -15.94 20.80
C GLN A 254 -6.44 -17.11 21.30
N ARG A 255 -6.88 -18.36 21.05
CA ARG A 255 -6.14 -19.59 21.40
C ARG A 255 -4.73 -19.62 20.81
N PHE A 256 -4.59 -19.12 19.57
CA PHE A 256 -3.27 -19.04 18.90
C PHE A 256 -2.54 -17.72 19.18
N GLY A 257 -3.14 -16.78 19.91
CA GLY A 257 -2.58 -15.43 20.10
C GLY A 257 -2.41 -14.68 18.78
N ALA A 258 -3.32 -14.94 17.82
CA ALA A 258 -3.23 -14.41 16.48
C ALA A 258 -3.42 -12.90 16.45
N SER A 259 -2.55 -12.19 15.76
CA SER A 259 -2.71 -10.79 15.34
C SER A 259 -3.39 -10.71 13.97
N LYS A 260 -3.73 -9.49 13.54
CA LYS A 260 -4.40 -9.26 12.26
C LYS A 260 -3.58 -9.81 11.08
N GLY A 261 -2.28 -9.55 11.05
CA GLY A 261 -1.37 -10.02 10.00
C GLY A 261 -1.24 -11.55 9.92
N ASP A 262 -1.46 -12.27 11.04
CA ASP A 262 -1.36 -13.75 11.05
C ASP A 262 -2.44 -14.45 10.24
N THR A 263 -3.49 -13.75 9.81
CA THR A 263 -4.58 -14.31 8.98
C THR A 263 -4.51 -13.85 7.51
N GLU A 264 -3.60 -12.94 7.19
CA GLU A 264 -3.40 -12.51 5.81
C GLU A 264 -2.90 -13.68 4.96
N ALA A 265 -3.28 -13.69 3.71
CA ALA A 265 -2.97 -14.75 2.74
C ALA A 265 -3.54 -16.14 3.02
N LEU A 266 -4.16 -16.44 4.18
CA LEU A 266 -4.80 -17.73 4.44
C LEU A 266 -5.87 -18.07 3.39
N VAL A 267 -6.61 -17.06 2.93
CA VAL A 267 -7.63 -17.19 1.88
C VAL A 267 -7.06 -17.70 0.54
N ASN A 268 -5.78 -17.45 0.28
CA ASN A 268 -5.15 -17.82 -1.00
C ASN A 268 -4.62 -19.26 -1.02
N ILE A 269 -4.38 -19.85 0.15
CA ILE A 269 -3.79 -21.21 0.23
C ILE A 269 -4.65 -22.26 -0.48
N PRO A 270 -5.99 -22.28 -0.29
CA PRO A 270 -6.82 -23.29 -0.96
C PRO A 270 -6.83 -23.18 -2.49
N LEU A 271 -6.50 -22.03 -3.07
CA LEU A 271 -6.39 -21.85 -4.53
C LEU A 271 -5.24 -22.67 -5.15
N SER A 272 -4.33 -23.22 -4.32
CA SER A 272 -3.29 -24.13 -4.76
C SER A 272 -3.79 -25.59 -4.94
N ILE A 273 -5.02 -25.88 -4.51
CA ILE A 273 -5.61 -27.22 -4.64
C ILE A 273 -6.17 -27.39 -6.06
N GLU A 274 -5.81 -28.47 -6.71
CA GLU A 274 -6.32 -28.78 -8.06
C GLU A 274 -7.86 -28.81 -8.06
N GLY A 275 -8.46 -28.05 -8.98
CA GLY A 275 -9.90 -27.96 -9.14
C GLY A 275 -10.61 -26.94 -8.27
N ILE A 276 -9.90 -26.16 -7.47
CA ILE A 276 -10.46 -25.05 -6.68
C ILE A 276 -10.12 -23.72 -7.36
N ASP A 277 -11.13 -22.96 -7.73
CA ASP A 277 -11.02 -21.66 -8.42
C ASP A 277 -11.41 -20.49 -7.53
N CYS A 278 -12.12 -20.76 -6.43
CA CYS A 278 -12.63 -19.75 -5.52
C CYS A 278 -12.33 -20.14 -4.07
N SER A 279 -11.88 -19.18 -3.26
CA SER A 279 -11.67 -19.38 -1.84
C SER A 279 -12.33 -18.25 -1.05
N CYS A 280 -12.95 -18.60 0.07
CA CYS A 280 -13.61 -17.69 0.98
C CYS A 280 -12.99 -17.84 2.38
N PHE A 281 -12.71 -16.72 3.04
CA PHE A 281 -12.22 -16.70 4.40
C PHE A 281 -13.15 -15.87 5.28
N ILE A 282 -13.83 -16.54 6.21
CA ILE A 282 -14.76 -15.93 7.16
C ILE A 282 -14.09 -15.86 8.53
N ARG A 283 -13.99 -14.67 9.08
CA ARG A 283 -13.37 -14.44 10.38
C ARG A 283 -14.30 -13.68 11.31
N GLU A 284 -14.46 -14.21 12.52
CA GLU A 284 -15.08 -13.49 13.62
C GLU A 284 -14.10 -12.42 14.16
N ASP A 285 -14.60 -11.19 14.30
CA ASP A 285 -13.91 -10.10 15.00
C ASP A 285 -14.79 -9.66 16.19
N LYS A 286 -14.28 -8.85 17.12
CA LYS A 286 -15.00 -8.47 18.35
C LYS A 286 -16.41 -7.92 18.13
N THR A 287 -16.64 -7.27 17.01
CA THR A 287 -17.89 -6.53 16.72
C THR A 287 -18.53 -6.88 15.37
N GLN A 288 -17.88 -7.70 14.57
CA GLN A 288 -18.32 -7.99 13.21
C GLN A 288 -17.78 -9.34 12.71
N ILE A 289 -18.41 -9.87 11.67
CA ILE A 289 -17.87 -10.95 10.88
C ILE A 289 -17.25 -10.32 9.64
N LYS A 290 -16.03 -10.70 9.32
CA LYS A 290 -15.32 -10.28 8.09
C LYS A 290 -15.30 -11.43 7.10
N LEU A 291 -15.56 -11.09 5.85
CA LEU A 291 -15.47 -11.96 4.68
C LEU A 291 -14.32 -11.48 3.81
#